data_d767225820636c5bad45bb298c85ee3c
#
_entry.id   d767225820636c5bad45bb298c85ee3c
#
_cell.length_a   1.000
_cell.length_b   1.000
_cell.length_c   1.000
_cell.angle_alpha   90.00
_cell.angle_beta   90.00
_cell.angle_gamma   90.00
#
_symmetry.space_group_name_H-M   'P 1'
#
loop_
_entity.id
_entity.type
_entity.pdbx_description
1 polymer ?
#
loop_
_entity_poly.entity_id
_entity_poly.type
_entity_poly.pdbx_seq_one_letter_code
_entity_poly.pdbx_strand_id
1 'polypeptide(L)'
;MDTKAKDDAMQLAEDARQADWEAVSFTAEVFKGNFRWDLLHPFPAQSAEDKKIGDDYIARILPVIEKNIDPWQIDEDGEYPPEALDAMAAVGLFGMKIPKEYGGLGFSVTNYARVLG
;
A
#
# COMPACT_ATOMS: atom_id res chain seq x y z
N MET A 1 0.70 33.24 11.94
CA MET A 1 1.74 32.35 11.35
C MET A 1 2.26 33.02 10.09
N ASP A 2 3.54 33.27 10.01
CA ASP A 2 4.14 34.01 8.89
C ASP A 2 3.94 33.23 7.60
N THR A 3 3.40 33.85 6.56
CA THR A 3 3.12 33.24 5.26
C THR A 3 4.39 32.63 4.67
N LYS A 4 5.52 33.32 4.82
CA LYS A 4 6.83 32.86 4.35
C LYS A 4 7.25 31.56 5.06
N ALA A 5 7.10 31.44 6.36
CA ALA A 5 7.46 30.24 7.10
C ALA A 5 6.58 29.03 6.71
N LYS A 6 5.32 29.28 6.32
CA LYS A 6 4.43 28.25 5.80
C LYS A 6 4.87 27.78 4.40
N ASP A 7 5.22 28.73 3.54
CA ASP A 7 5.67 28.44 2.17
C ASP A 7 7.02 27.68 2.20
N ASP A 8 7.95 28.10 3.05
CA ASP A 8 9.23 27.41 3.25
C ASP A 8 9.04 25.98 3.79
N ALA A 9 8.11 25.77 4.72
CA ALA A 9 7.80 24.44 5.24
C ALA A 9 7.11 23.54 4.19
N MET A 10 6.23 24.10 3.37
CA MET A 10 5.61 23.37 2.25
C MET A 10 6.64 22.98 1.20
N GLN A 11 7.56 23.90 0.85
CA GLN A 11 8.63 23.64 -0.10
C GLN A 11 9.55 22.52 0.40
N LEU A 12 9.95 22.57 1.67
CA LEU A 12 10.79 21.53 2.28
C LEU A 12 10.10 20.15 2.26
N ALA A 13 8.79 20.10 2.53
CA ALA A 13 8.01 18.86 2.48
C ALA A 13 7.87 18.32 1.05
N GLU A 14 7.74 19.22 0.06
CA GLU A 14 7.69 18.85 -1.35
C GLU A 14 9.04 18.32 -1.85
N ASP A 15 10.14 19.00 -1.51
CA ASP A 15 11.50 18.58 -1.84
C ASP A 15 11.84 17.22 -1.23
N ALA A 16 11.43 16.97 0.02
CA ALA A 16 11.60 15.68 0.69
C ALA A 16 10.83 14.55 -0.02
N ARG A 17 9.60 14.82 -0.49
CA ARG A 17 8.83 13.85 -1.27
C ARG A 17 9.46 13.54 -2.63
N GLN A 18 10.04 14.54 -3.28
CA GLN A 18 10.68 14.37 -4.59
C GLN A 18 12.01 13.62 -4.49
N ALA A 19 12.75 13.79 -3.39
CA ALA A 19 14.02 13.10 -3.16
C ALA A 19 13.89 11.57 -3.04
N ASP A 20 12.72 11.07 -2.61
CA ASP A 20 12.44 9.64 -2.48
C ASP A 20 11.99 8.96 -3.78
N TRP A 21 11.84 9.71 -4.87
CA TRP A 21 11.39 9.17 -6.15
C TRP A 21 12.57 8.85 -7.07
N GLU A 22 12.97 7.60 -7.12
CA GLU A 22 14.01 7.11 -8.03
C GLU A 22 13.58 7.12 -9.51
N ALA A 23 12.28 7.25 -9.80
CA ALA A 23 11.73 7.20 -11.14
C ALA A 23 10.90 8.44 -11.49
N VAL A 24 10.92 8.82 -12.77
CA VAL A 24 10.09 9.90 -13.32
C VAL A 24 8.61 9.53 -13.15
N SER A 25 7.81 10.42 -12.54
CA SER A 25 6.38 10.23 -12.38
C SER A 25 5.64 10.49 -13.69
N PHE A 26 4.88 9.52 -14.21
CA PHE A 26 4.01 9.69 -15.37
C PHE A 26 3.03 10.86 -15.19
N THR A 27 2.38 10.93 -14.02
CA THR A 27 1.42 12.00 -13.72
C THR A 27 2.08 13.37 -13.75
N ALA A 28 3.27 13.52 -13.16
CA ALA A 28 4.00 14.78 -13.19
C ALA A 28 4.37 15.20 -14.63
N GLU A 29 4.76 14.25 -15.48
CA GLU A 29 5.06 14.56 -16.90
C GLU A 29 3.81 14.96 -17.68
N VAL A 30 2.66 14.34 -17.44
CA VAL A 30 1.37 14.75 -18.04
C VAL A 30 1.02 16.19 -17.66
N PHE A 31 1.19 16.60 -16.41
CA PHE A 31 0.96 17.99 -15.98
C PHE A 31 1.92 18.99 -16.60
N LYS A 32 3.14 18.56 -16.98
CA LYS A 32 4.10 19.36 -17.75
C LYS A 32 3.79 19.40 -19.26
N GLY A 33 2.76 18.69 -19.72
CA GLY A 33 2.41 18.57 -21.13
C GLY A 33 3.17 17.46 -21.87
N ASN A 34 3.91 16.60 -21.19
CA ASN A 34 4.70 15.52 -21.78
C ASN A 34 3.97 14.19 -21.62
N PHE A 35 3.45 13.63 -22.69
CA PHE A 35 2.85 12.30 -22.62
C PHE A 35 3.92 11.21 -22.80
N ARG A 36 4.34 10.61 -21.68
CA ARG A 36 5.42 9.61 -21.62
C ARG A 36 4.81 8.20 -21.54
N TRP A 37 4.39 7.66 -22.72
CA TRP A 37 3.83 6.30 -22.80
C TRP A 37 4.83 5.22 -22.33
N ASP A 38 6.10 5.46 -22.52
CA ASP A 38 7.19 4.59 -22.08
C ASP A 38 7.24 4.34 -20.56
N LEU A 39 6.62 5.21 -19.75
CA LEU A 39 6.50 5.03 -18.31
C LEU A 39 5.31 4.13 -17.91
N LEU A 40 4.40 3.84 -18.85
CA LEU A 40 3.23 2.99 -18.63
C LEU A 40 3.34 1.63 -19.32
N HIS A 41 4.05 1.55 -20.42
CA HIS A 41 4.11 0.36 -21.25
C HIS A 41 5.54 0.07 -21.77
N PRO A 42 5.99 -1.19 -21.70
CA PRO A 42 5.28 -2.35 -21.15
C PRO A 42 5.09 -2.24 -19.63
N PHE A 43 3.96 -2.72 -19.12
CA PHE A 43 3.70 -2.70 -17.69
C PHE A 43 4.72 -3.62 -16.99
N PRO A 44 5.40 -3.15 -15.93
CA PRO A 44 6.42 -3.95 -15.26
C PRO A 44 5.81 -5.22 -14.67
N ALA A 45 6.37 -6.37 -15.04
CA ALA A 45 5.95 -7.65 -14.49
C ALA A 45 6.46 -7.80 -13.05
N GLN A 46 5.63 -8.36 -12.19
CA GLN A 46 6.03 -8.75 -10.83
C GLN A 46 7.10 -9.85 -10.91
N SER A 47 8.16 -9.76 -10.12
CA SER A 47 9.17 -10.83 -10.06
C SER A 47 8.57 -12.12 -9.49
N ALA A 48 9.11 -13.27 -9.90
CA ALA A 48 8.64 -14.58 -9.42
C ALA A 48 8.78 -14.71 -7.89
N GLU A 49 9.83 -14.13 -7.32
CA GLU A 49 10.06 -14.12 -5.87
C GLU A 49 8.99 -13.28 -5.14
N ASP A 50 8.76 -12.04 -5.58
CA ASP A 50 7.76 -11.16 -4.99
C ASP A 50 6.35 -11.75 -5.14
N LYS A 51 6.05 -12.36 -6.31
CA LYS A 51 4.77 -13.06 -6.53
C LYS A 51 4.59 -14.21 -5.53
N LYS A 52 5.64 -15.01 -5.32
CA LYS A 52 5.60 -16.13 -4.37
C LYS A 52 5.33 -15.66 -2.94
N ILE A 53 5.97 -14.56 -2.50
CA ILE A 53 5.72 -13.96 -1.18
C ILE A 53 4.23 -13.60 -1.02
N GLY A 54 3.63 -13.00 -2.05
CA GLY A 54 2.20 -12.67 -2.05
C GLY A 54 1.31 -13.91 -2.04
N ASP A 55 1.61 -14.92 -2.88
CA ASP A 55 0.85 -16.17 -2.96
C ASP A 55 0.84 -16.90 -1.60
N ASP A 56 2.02 -17.04 -0.98
CA ASP A 56 2.17 -17.70 0.34
C ASP A 56 1.40 -16.93 1.44
N TYR A 57 1.38 -15.60 1.37
CA TYR A 57 0.65 -14.80 2.34
C TYR A 57 -0.86 -14.88 2.13
N ILE A 58 -1.36 -14.81 0.90
CA ILE A 58 -2.78 -14.95 0.57
C ILE A 58 -3.30 -16.30 1.05
N ALA A 59 -2.57 -17.38 0.76
CA ALA A 59 -2.93 -18.73 1.22
C ALA A 59 -3.04 -18.82 2.76
N ARG A 60 -2.25 -18.04 3.48
CA ARG A 60 -2.27 -18.00 4.96
C ARG A 60 -3.40 -17.14 5.52
N ILE A 61 -3.70 -16.00 4.89
CA ILE A 61 -4.66 -15.05 5.44
C ILE A 61 -6.11 -15.41 5.07
N LEU A 62 -6.33 -15.99 3.89
CA LEU A 62 -7.67 -16.29 3.39
C LEU A 62 -8.51 -17.09 4.39
N PRO A 63 -8.01 -18.23 4.98
CA PRO A 63 -8.76 -18.97 5.98
C PRO A 63 -9.05 -18.16 7.26
N VAL A 64 -8.19 -17.19 7.60
CA VAL A 64 -8.40 -16.33 8.78
C VAL A 64 -9.55 -15.37 8.52
N ILE A 65 -9.61 -14.79 7.33
CA ILE A 65 -10.70 -13.90 6.92
C ILE A 65 -12.01 -14.66 6.84
N GLU A 66 -12.05 -15.78 6.12
CA GLU A 66 -13.26 -16.60 5.96
C GLU A 66 -13.85 -17.08 7.28
N LYS A 67 -12.99 -17.36 8.26
CA LYS A 67 -13.44 -17.83 9.58
C LYS A 67 -14.00 -16.73 10.48
N ASN A 68 -13.43 -15.52 10.40
CA ASN A 68 -13.66 -14.47 11.40
C ASN A 68 -14.49 -13.29 10.87
N ILE A 69 -14.77 -13.24 9.56
CA ILE A 69 -15.48 -12.12 8.92
C ILE A 69 -16.76 -12.64 8.30
N ASP A 70 -17.89 -12.16 8.79
CA ASP A 70 -19.19 -12.26 8.11
C ASP A 70 -19.53 -10.88 7.53
N PRO A 71 -19.47 -10.72 6.19
CA PRO A 71 -19.72 -9.42 5.55
C PRO A 71 -21.14 -8.89 5.82
N TRP A 72 -22.13 -9.78 5.94
CA TRP A 72 -23.52 -9.38 6.18
C TRP A 72 -23.71 -8.84 7.58
N GLN A 73 -23.09 -9.50 8.57
CA GLN A 73 -23.18 -9.05 9.95
C GLN A 73 -22.46 -7.73 10.15
N ILE A 74 -21.28 -7.53 9.51
CA ILE A 74 -20.56 -6.27 9.54
C ILE A 74 -21.37 -5.13 8.90
N ASP A 75 -22.07 -5.41 7.82
CA ASP A 75 -22.91 -4.41 7.15
C ASP A 75 -24.13 -4.01 8.03
N GLU A 76 -24.72 -4.96 8.76
CA GLU A 76 -25.81 -4.69 9.71
C GLU A 76 -25.34 -3.94 10.95
N ASP A 77 -24.23 -4.36 11.55
CA ASP A 77 -23.74 -3.82 12.82
C ASP A 77 -22.93 -2.53 12.63
N GLY A 78 -22.36 -2.31 11.41
CA GLY A 78 -21.47 -1.19 11.10
C GLY A 78 -20.09 -1.28 11.74
N GLU A 79 -19.76 -2.40 12.39
CA GLU A 79 -18.50 -2.60 13.12
C GLU A 79 -17.91 -3.98 12.83
N TYR A 80 -16.56 -4.06 12.88
CA TYR A 80 -15.86 -5.34 12.84
C TYR A 80 -15.86 -5.99 14.22
N PRO A 81 -16.11 -7.32 14.34
CA PRO A 81 -15.94 -8.04 15.59
C PRO A 81 -14.51 -7.87 16.12
N PRO A 82 -14.31 -7.58 17.42
CA PRO A 82 -12.97 -7.42 18.00
C PRO A 82 -12.04 -8.62 17.76
N GLU A 83 -12.56 -9.84 17.83
CA GLU A 83 -11.83 -11.07 17.54
C GLU A 83 -11.38 -11.17 16.07
N ALA A 84 -12.11 -10.59 15.12
CA ALA A 84 -11.70 -10.50 13.73
C ALA A 84 -10.52 -9.53 13.57
N LEU A 85 -10.56 -8.38 14.25
CA LEU A 85 -9.46 -7.42 14.26
C LEU A 85 -8.19 -8.02 14.86
N ASP A 86 -8.31 -8.73 15.98
CA ASP A 86 -7.20 -9.41 16.64
C ASP A 86 -6.59 -10.50 15.74
N ALA A 87 -7.43 -11.30 15.08
CA ALA A 87 -6.98 -12.33 14.15
C ALA A 87 -6.26 -11.74 12.92
N MET A 88 -6.76 -10.63 12.36
CA MET A 88 -6.11 -9.91 11.26
C MET A 88 -4.78 -9.28 11.71
N ALA A 89 -4.72 -8.72 12.90
CA ALA A 89 -3.50 -8.18 13.48
C ALA A 89 -2.43 -9.28 13.67
N ALA A 90 -2.82 -10.44 14.19
CA ALA A 90 -1.93 -11.57 14.43
C ALA A 90 -1.26 -12.11 13.16
N VAL A 91 -1.92 -12.01 12.01
CA VAL A 91 -1.33 -12.37 10.71
C VAL A 91 -0.59 -11.23 10.02
N GLY A 92 -0.52 -10.06 10.65
CA GLY A 92 0.23 -8.90 10.17
C GLY A 92 -0.48 -8.09 9.08
N LEU A 93 -1.81 -8.21 8.92
CA LEU A 93 -2.55 -7.52 7.88
C LEU A 93 -2.36 -6.00 7.91
N PHE A 94 -2.39 -5.42 9.11
CA PHE A 94 -2.23 -3.97 9.28
C PHE A 94 -0.80 -3.47 9.08
N GLY A 95 0.18 -4.38 9.06
CA GLY A 95 1.60 -4.09 8.88
C GLY A 95 2.15 -4.39 7.48
N MET A 96 1.31 -4.69 6.50
CA MET A 96 1.76 -5.15 5.18
C MET A 96 2.77 -4.22 4.49
N LYS A 97 2.56 -2.91 4.55
CA LYS A 97 3.44 -1.90 3.94
C LYS A 97 4.56 -1.40 4.86
N ILE A 98 4.49 -1.70 6.14
CA ILE A 98 5.51 -1.29 7.09
C ILE A 98 6.79 -2.08 6.78
N PRO A 99 7.97 -1.43 6.71
CA PRO A 99 9.25 -2.11 6.50
C PRO A 99 9.53 -3.16 7.57
N LYS A 100 10.25 -4.22 7.19
CA LYS A 100 10.57 -5.35 8.09
C LYS A 100 11.38 -4.92 9.31
N GLU A 101 12.21 -3.89 9.16
CA GLU A 101 13.01 -3.31 10.26
C GLU A 101 12.15 -2.70 11.38
N TYR A 102 10.91 -2.29 11.07
CA TYR A 102 9.92 -1.81 12.03
C TYR A 102 8.88 -2.87 12.40
N GLY A 103 9.13 -4.14 12.07
CA GLY A 103 8.25 -5.26 12.42
C GLY A 103 7.09 -5.50 11.45
N GLY A 104 7.07 -4.83 10.30
CA GLY A 104 6.08 -5.04 9.25
C GLY A 104 6.44 -6.15 8.26
N LEU A 105 5.62 -6.35 7.24
CA LEU A 105 5.83 -7.37 6.20
C LEU A 105 6.66 -6.86 5.02
N GLY A 106 6.78 -5.55 4.82
CA GLY A 106 7.55 -4.92 3.77
C GLY A 106 7.09 -5.30 2.36
N PHE A 107 5.78 -5.43 2.15
CA PHE A 107 5.22 -5.84 0.86
C PHE A 107 5.40 -4.78 -0.22
N SER A 108 5.63 -5.25 -1.44
CA SER A 108 5.50 -4.43 -2.64
C SER A 108 4.06 -3.88 -2.77
N VAL A 109 3.90 -2.80 -3.53
CA VAL A 109 2.58 -2.24 -3.84
C VAL A 109 1.69 -3.29 -4.52
N THR A 110 2.29 -4.11 -5.40
CA THR A 110 1.59 -5.18 -6.10
C THR A 110 1.04 -6.23 -5.14
N ASN A 111 1.85 -6.73 -4.20
CA ASN A 111 1.37 -7.70 -3.21
C ASN A 111 0.34 -7.10 -2.26
N TYR A 112 0.52 -5.85 -1.86
CA TYR A 112 -0.49 -5.14 -1.08
C TYR A 112 -1.85 -5.08 -1.81
N ALA A 113 -1.85 -4.68 -3.08
CA ALA A 113 -3.07 -4.62 -3.88
C ALA A 113 -3.72 -6.01 -4.08
N ARG A 114 -2.93 -7.07 -4.26
CA ARG A 114 -3.41 -8.45 -4.41
C ARG A 114 -4.08 -9.01 -3.15
N VAL A 115 -3.69 -8.54 -1.98
CA VAL A 115 -4.30 -8.97 -0.70
C VAL A 115 -5.63 -8.25 -0.45
N LEU A 116 -5.79 -7.03 -0.97
CA LEU A 116 -7.02 -6.23 -0.79
C LEU A 116 -8.09 -6.49 -1.85
N GLY A 117 -7.76 -7.12 -2.97
CA GLY A 117 -8.67 -7.42 -4.09
C GLY A 117 -9.06 -8.83 -4.18
#